data_abfe8f397d81a15df1405c666eae9e97
#
_entry.id   abfe8f397d81a15df1405c666eae9e97
#
_cell.length_a   1.000
_cell.length_b   1.000
_cell.length_c   1.000
_cell.angle_alpha   90.00
_cell.angle_beta   90.00
_cell.angle_gamma   90.00
#
_symmetry.space_group_name_H-M   'P 1'
#
loop_
_entity.id
_entity.type
_entity.pdbx_description
1 polymer ?
#
loop_
_entity_poly.entity_id
_entity_poly.type
_entity_poly.pdbx_seq_one_letter_code
_entity_poly.pdbx_strand_id
1 'polypeptide(L)'
;MLAQPDRPGVTVSREMSDPKNLHVLPQKNAASMQMVSRLLSPGDPEPVIVQNEGGSSSHVLVCDHAGREIPARLGRLGVAEPDLQRHIAWDIGAGALAAKLSAALDACLVRQVYSRLVIDCNRWPGQGDLVPPISDGTPVPANAGLTARDVQDRIDAIHSPYHARIAAVLDDRGSGPRPATVVSVHSFTPAMNGAARPWHVGVLHGGDSPLSHRMLAMLMAEDGLVVGDNQPYALCETDYTVPRHAQGRELDYLELEVRQDLIADEPGQARMAALLAKMLRT
;
A
#
# COMPACT_ATOMS: atom_id res chain seq x y z
N MET A 1 66.80 -2.66 11.38
CA MET A 1 67.13 -1.72 10.31
C MET A 1 67.14 -2.49 9.00
N LEU A 2 65.93 -2.61 8.36
CA LEU A 2 65.80 -3.15 7.01
C LEU A 2 64.63 -2.40 6.37
N ALA A 3 64.94 -1.73 5.27
CA ALA A 3 64.06 -0.81 4.54
C ALA A 3 63.02 -1.59 3.73
N GLN A 4 61.79 -1.10 3.68
CA GLN A 4 60.77 -1.51 2.73
C GLN A 4 60.87 -0.65 1.45
N PRO A 5 60.59 -1.27 0.25
CA PRO A 5 60.62 -0.53 -1.02
C PRO A 5 59.33 0.19 -1.30
N ASP A 6 59.45 1.35 -1.93
CA ASP A 6 58.44 2.23 -2.48
C ASP A 6 57.46 1.53 -3.46
N ARG A 7 56.18 1.81 -3.37
CA ARG A 7 55.18 1.52 -4.39
C ARG A 7 54.88 2.79 -5.21
N PRO A 8 54.83 2.72 -6.54
CA PRO A 8 54.51 3.87 -7.38
C PRO A 8 53.04 4.27 -7.28
N GLY A 9 52.81 5.58 -7.20
CA GLY A 9 51.47 6.18 -7.17
C GLY A 9 50.73 6.03 -8.50
N VAL A 10 49.47 5.55 -8.43
CA VAL A 10 48.54 5.59 -9.53
C VAL A 10 47.73 6.88 -9.40
N THR A 11 47.95 7.82 -10.30
CA THR A 11 47.16 9.03 -10.45
C THR A 11 45.85 8.66 -11.17
N VAL A 12 44.74 8.69 -10.46
CA VAL A 12 43.39 8.55 -11.07
C VAL A 12 42.90 9.95 -11.42
N SER A 13 42.91 10.26 -12.71
CA SER A 13 42.28 11.46 -13.27
C SER A 13 40.76 11.36 -13.10
N ARG A 14 40.16 12.23 -12.29
CA ARG A 14 38.73 12.45 -12.23
C ARG A 14 38.32 13.25 -13.48
N GLU A 15 37.74 12.58 -14.47
CA GLU A 15 36.93 13.25 -15.50
C GLU A 15 35.60 13.67 -14.86
N MET A 16 35.41 14.97 -14.73
CA MET A 16 34.11 15.57 -14.39
C MET A 16 33.24 15.50 -15.63
N SER A 17 32.27 14.60 -15.62
CA SER A 17 31.22 14.54 -16.63
C SER A 17 30.22 15.69 -16.42
N ASP A 18 30.08 16.49 -17.48
CA ASP A 18 29.18 17.63 -17.64
C ASP A 18 27.69 17.21 -17.53
N PRO A 19 26.86 17.83 -16.67
CA PRO A 19 25.46 17.41 -16.46
C PRO A 19 24.47 17.92 -17.53
N LYS A 20 24.92 18.35 -18.71
CA LYS A 20 24.07 19.01 -19.73
C LYS A 20 23.66 18.14 -20.93
N ASN A 21 23.80 16.82 -20.91
CA ASN A 21 23.31 15.95 -21.99
C ASN A 21 22.22 14.98 -21.50
N LEU A 22 21.07 15.53 -21.03
CA LEU A 22 19.83 14.76 -21.03
C LEU A 22 19.31 14.72 -22.46
N HIS A 23 19.53 13.60 -23.15
CA HIS A 23 18.80 13.28 -24.35
C HIS A 23 17.31 13.18 -24.02
N VAL A 24 16.56 14.21 -24.40
CA VAL A 24 15.09 14.17 -24.45
C VAL A 24 14.70 13.10 -25.48
N LEU A 25 14.26 11.95 -24.97
CA LEU A 25 13.63 10.95 -25.84
C LEU A 25 12.33 11.55 -26.39
N PRO A 26 12.05 11.40 -27.70
CA PRO A 26 10.85 11.96 -28.30
C PRO A 26 9.61 11.33 -27.64
N GLN A 27 8.68 12.18 -27.18
CA GLN A 27 7.35 11.77 -26.77
C GLN A 27 6.69 11.05 -27.94
N LYS A 28 6.66 9.72 -27.88
CA LYS A 28 5.83 8.92 -28.78
C LYS A 28 4.38 9.19 -28.40
N ASN A 29 3.63 9.69 -29.37
CA ASN A 29 2.19 9.89 -29.34
C ASN A 29 1.51 8.76 -28.55
N ALA A 30 0.78 9.14 -27.50
CA ALA A 30 -0.12 8.28 -26.76
C ALA A 30 -1.37 7.97 -27.60
N ALA A 31 -1.19 7.15 -28.63
CA ALA A 31 -2.27 6.30 -29.09
C ALA A 31 -2.30 5.15 -28.06
N SER A 32 -3.14 5.28 -27.04
CA SER A 32 -3.39 4.21 -26.08
C SER A 32 -4.02 3.03 -26.82
N MET A 33 -3.19 2.12 -27.32
CA MET A 33 -3.61 0.75 -27.43
C MET A 33 -3.88 0.29 -25.99
N GLN A 34 -5.14 0.33 -25.59
CA GLN A 34 -5.61 -0.46 -24.45
C GLN A 34 -5.18 -1.90 -24.74
N MET A 35 -4.05 -2.30 -24.18
CA MET A 35 -3.69 -3.70 -24.11
C MET A 35 -4.76 -4.33 -23.23
N VAL A 36 -5.74 -4.97 -23.86
CA VAL A 36 -6.76 -5.75 -23.15
C VAL A 36 -5.99 -6.73 -22.28
N SER A 37 -6.02 -6.49 -20.98
CA SER A 37 -5.39 -7.37 -20.02
C SER A 37 -5.87 -8.79 -20.25
N ARG A 38 -4.93 -9.72 -20.44
CA ARG A 38 -5.27 -11.13 -20.61
C ARG A 38 -5.77 -11.76 -19.31
N LEU A 39 -5.57 -11.11 -18.19
CA LEU A 39 -5.95 -11.61 -16.86
C LEU A 39 -7.44 -11.43 -16.58
N LEU A 40 -7.96 -10.21 -16.78
CA LEU A 40 -9.35 -9.90 -16.50
C LEU A 40 -10.25 -10.32 -17.65
N SER A 41 -11.40 -10.88 -17.32
CA SER A 41 -12.46 -11.32 -18.25
C SER A 41 -13.62 -10.34 -18.22
N PRO A 42 -14.46 -10.30 -19.28
CA PRO A 42 -15.75 -9.61 -19.21
C PRO A 42 -16.56 -10.15 -18.01
N GLY A 43 -16.96 -9.25 -17.11
CA GLY A 43 -17.65 -9.60 -15.86
C GLY A 43 -16.78 -9.59 -14.61
N ASP A 44 -15.46 -9.61 -14.75
CA ASP A 44 -14.57 -9.30 -13.62
C ASP A 44 -14.73 -7.81 -13.26
N PRO A 45 -14.72 -7.45 -11.95
CA PRO A 45 -14.82 -6.05 -11.56
C PRO A 45 -13.56 -5.24 -11.96
N GLU A 46 -13.73 -3.93 -12.09
CA GLU A 46 -12.61 -3.02 -12.25
C GLU A 46 -11.67 -3.13 -11.05
N PRO A 47 -10.34 -3.08 -11.25
CA PRO A 47 -9.36 -3.32 -10.19
C PRO A 47 -9.33 -2.23 -9.12
N VAL A 48 -9.90 -1.06 -9.41
CA VAL A 48 -9.86 0.12 -8.54
C VAL A 48 -11.25 0.68 -8.35
N ILE A 49 -11.60 0.99 -7.11
CA ILE A 49 -12.80 1.76 -6.80
C ILE A 49 -12.35 3.08 -6.17
N VAL A 50 -12.89 4.19 -6.70
CA VAL A 50 -12.74 5.52 -6.11
C VAL A 50 -14.07 5.93 -5.52
N GLN A 51 -14.05 6.33 -4.25
CA GLN A 51 -15.21 6.84 -3.54
C GLN A 51 -14.94 8.29 -3.14
N ASN A 52 -15.98 9.13 -3.21
CA ASN A 52 -15.92 10.54 -2.81
C ASN A 52 -14.74 11.30 -3.46
N GLU A 53 -14.56 11.12 -4.75
CA GLU A 53 -13.43 11.71 -5.51
C GLU A 53 -13.35 13.23 -5.37
N GLY A 54 -14.50 13.91 -5.38
CA GLY A 54 -14.62 15.36 -5.20
C GLY A 54 -14.63 15.84 -3.74
N GLY A 55 -14.36 14.97 -2.77
CA GLY A 55 -14.36 15.31 -1.35
C GLY A 55 -13.43 16.47 -1.02
N SER A 56 -13.84 17.33 -0.08
CA SER A 56 -13.16 18.60 0.25
C SER A 56 -11.96 18.44 1.17
N SER A 57 -11.77 17.28 1.77
CA SER A 57 -10.63 16.99 2.67
C SER A 57 -9.31 17.00 1.91
N SER A 58 -8.24 17.47 2.58
CA SER A 58 -6.87 17.29 2.08
C SER A 58 -6.37 15.84 2.20
N HIS A 59 -7.01 15.01 3.03
CA HIS A 59 -6.65 13.60 3.15
C HIS A 59 -7.09 12.81 1.91
N VAL A 60 -6.18 12.01 1.38
CA VAL A 60 -6.45 10.98 0.38
C VAL A 60 -6.27 9.63 1.08
N LEU A 61 -7.38 8.91 1.23
CA LEU A 61 -7.36 7.59 1.84
C LEU A 61 -7.00 6.55 0.76
N VAL A 62 -6.13 5.61 1.11
CA VAL A 62 -5.78 4.46 0.26
C VAL A 62 -5.98 3.18 1.05
N CYS A 63 -6.39 2.09 0.39
CA CYS A 63 -6.55 0.80 1.03
C CYS A 63 -6.18 -0.32 0.05
N ASP A 64 -4.94 -0.77 0.15
CA ASP A 64 -4.29 -1.69 -0.79
C ASP A 64 -4.89 -3.09 -0.74
N HIS A 65 -5.36 -3.50 0.43
CA HIS A 65 -5.87 -4.85 0.70
C HIS A 65 -7.36 -4.86 1.05
N ALA A 66 -8.13 -3.87 0.55
CA ALA A 66 -9.55 -3.74 0.84
C ALA A 66 -10.39 -4.88 0.28
N GLY A 67 -10.00 -5.42 -0.87
CA GLY A 67 -10.76 -6.41 -1.63
C GLY A 67 -10.22 -7.82 -1.53
N ARG A 68 -11.09 -8.78 -1.90
CA ARG A 68 -10.76 -10.21 -1.93
C ARG A 68 -11.21 -10.91 -3.22
N GLU A 69 -11.58 -10.15 -4.23
CA GLU A 69 -11.96 -10.71 -5.52
C GLU A 69 -10.78 -11.44 -6.18
N ILE A 70 -11.08 -12.45 -6.95
CA ILE A 70 -10.09 -13.19 -7.73
C ILE A 70 -10.59 -13.21 -9.18
N PRO A 71 -9.76 -12.81 -10.17
CA PRO A 71 -10.16 -12.88 -11.57
C PRO A 71 -10.69 -14.27 -11.95
N ALA A 72 -11.81 -14.32 -12.68
CA ALA A 72 -12.49 -15.58 -13.03
C ALA A 72 -11.53 -16.61 -13.66
N ARG A 73 -10.55 -16.16 -14.43
CA ARG A 73 -9.54 -17.03 -15.06
C ARG A 73 -8.59 -17.73 -14.07
N LEU A 74 -8.44 -17.20 -12.87
CA LEU A 74 -7.59 -17.77 -11.83
C LEU A 74 -8.38 -18.68 -10.88
N GLY A 75 -9.71 -18.77 -11.06
CA GLY A 75 -10.59 -19.54 -10.20
C GLY A 75 -10.44 -19.11 -8.75
N ARG A 76 -9.99 -20.01 -7.88
CA ARG A 76 -9.75 -19.75 -6.45
C ARG A 76 -8.26 -19.82 -6.11
N LEU A 77 -7.38 -19.68 -7.08
CA LEU A 77 -5.93 -19.84 -6.93
C LEU A 77 -5.51 -21.23 -6.40
N GLY A 78 -6.41 -22.22 -6.37
CA GLY A 78 -6.20 -23.51 -5.71
C GLY A 78 -6.28 -23.48 -4.18
N VAL A 79 -6.76 -22.37 -3.61
CA VAL A 79 -6.90 -22.14 -2.16
C VAL A 79 -8.31 -22.55 -1.70
N ALA A 80 -8.41 -23.14 -0.52
CA ALA A 80 -9.68 -23.54 0.06
C ALA A 80 -10.51 -22.32 0.50
N GLU A 81 -11.86 -22.42 0.41
CA GLU A 81 -12.76 -21.29 0.74
C GLU A 81 -12.55 -20.73 2.15
N PRO A 82 -12.36 -21.55 3.21
CA PRO A 82 -12.08 -21.00 4.54
C PRO A 82 -10.81 -20.14 4.59
N ASP A 83 -9.77 -20.50 3.81
CA ASP A 83 -8.52 -19.76 3.78
C ASP A 83 -8.66 -18.43 3.02
N LEU A 84 -9.52 -18.37 1.99
CA LEU A 84 -9.85 -17.12 1.29
C LEU A 84 -10.62 -16.10 2.16
N GLN A 85 -11.15 -16.52 3.29
CA GLN A 85 -11.78 -15.65 4.28
C GLN A 85 -10.78 -15.09 5.31
N ARG A 86 -9.54 -15.60 5.32
CA ARG A 86 -8.50 -15.18 6.25
C ARG A 86 -7.78 -13.93 5.77
N HIS A 87 -7.04 -13.32 6.70
CA HIS A 87 -6.15 -12.16 6.46
C HIS A 87 -5.11 -12.37 5.35
N ILE A 88 -4.84 -13.61 4.97
CA ILE A 88 -3.93 -13.89 3.86
C ILE A 88 -4.47 -13.38 2.52
N ALA A 89 -5.79 -13.29 2.38
CA ALA A 89 -6.43 -12.88 1.14
C ALA A 89 -6.76 -11.37 1.10
N TRP A 90 -7.04 -10.76 2.24
CA TRP A 90 -7.46 -9.36 2.37
C TRP A 90 -7.34 -8.88 3.81
N ASP A 91 -7.32 -7.57 4.02
CA ASP A 91 -7.31 -6.97 5.36
C ASP A 91 -8.73 -6.86 5.89
N ILE A 92 -9.09 -7.76 6.82
CA ILE A 92 -10.46 -7.90 7.33
C ILE A 92 -10.92 -6.60 7.99
N GLY A 93 -12.01 -6.03 7.48
CA GLY A 93 -12.61 -4.80 8.00
C GLY A 93 -11.98 -3.50 7.50
N ALA A 94 -10.74 -3.51 6.97
CA ALA A 94 -10.02 -2.30 6.57
C ALA A 94 -10.76 -1.50 5.47
N GLY A 95 -11.26 -2.17 4.42
CA GLY A 95 -11.99 -1.51 3.36
C GLY A 95 -13.29 -0.85 3.83
N ALA A 96 -14.00 -1.47 4.78
CA ALA A 96 -15.21 -0.90 5.37
C ALA A 96 -14.89 0.27 6.31
N LEU A 97 -13.83 0.17 7.11
CA LEU A 97 -13.31 1.26 7.92
C LEU A 97 -12.92 2.46 7.06
N ALA A 98 -12.15 2.23 5.99
CA ALA A 98 -11.74 3.27 5.05
C ALA A 98 -12.93 3.98 4.40
N ALA A 99 -13.99 3.24 4.02
CA ALA A 99 -15.22 3.82 3.48
C ALA A 99 -15.95 4.72 4.49
N LYS A 100 -16.01 4.30 5.78
CA LYS A 100 -16.60 5.11 6.85
C LYS A 100 -15.75 6.36 7.15
N LEU A 101 -14.43 6.25 7.11
CA LEU A 101 -13.51 7.40 7.24
C LEU A 101 -13.69 8.37 6.08
N SER A 102 -13.78 7.87 4.84
CA SER A 102 -14.04 8.70 3.65
C SER A 102 -15.30 9.54 3.82
N ALA A 103 -16.40 8.91 4.24
CA ALA A 103 -17.67 9.61 4.47
C ALA A 103 -17.56 10.61 5.64
N ALA A 104 -16.92 10.22 6.75
CA ALA A 104 -16.81 11.09 7.92
C ALA A 104 -15.92 12.30 7.70
N LEU A 105 -14.86 12.18 6.90
CA LEU A 105 -13.86 13.22 6.64
C LEU A 105 -14.15 14.03 5.38
N ASP A 106 -15.14 13.65 4.58
CA ASP A 106 -15.32 14.12 3.21
C ASP A 106 -14.03 13.96 2.39
N ALA A 107 -13.40 12.79 2.50
CA ALA A 107 -12.10 12.48 1.91
C ALA A 107 -12.23 11.52 0.73
N CYS A 108 -11.46 11.74 -0.34
CA CYS A 108 -11.34 10.78 -1.43
C CYS A 108 -10.73 9.47 -0.91
N LEU A 109 -11.31 8.33 -1.31
CA LEU A 109 -10.79 7.01 -1.04
C LEU A 109 -10.51 6.27 -2.35
N VAL A 110 -9.29 5.79 -2.50
CA VAL A 110 -8.88 4.87 -3.57
C VAL A 110 -8.65 3.50 -2.93
N ARG A 111 -9.43 2.49 -3.35
CA ARG A 111 -9.28 1.13 -2.80
C ARG A 111 -9.13 0.09 -3.89
N GLN A 112 -8.32 -0.90 -3.61
CA GLN A 112 -8.09 -2.06 -4.43
C GLN A 112 -9.24 -3.09 -4.26
N VAL A 113 -9.55 -3.86 -5.31
CA VAL A 113 -10.68 -4.79 -5.35
C VAL A 113 -10.26 -6.25 -5.24
N TYR A 114 -9.09 -6.58 -5.81
CA TYR A 114 -8.61 -7.96 -5.86
C TYR A 114 -7.82 -8.35 -4.62
N SER A 115 -7.85 -9.64 -4.32
CA SER A 115 -7.08 -10.24 -3.23
C SER A 115 -5.58 -10.01 -3.38
N ARG A 116 -4.90 -9.72 -2.27
CA ARG A 116 -3.42 -9.68 -2.23
C ARG A 116 -2.75 -11.00 -2.61
N LEU A 117 -3.50 -12.13 -2.59
CA LEU A 117 -3.03 -13.40 -3.11
C LEU A 117 -2.91 -13.41 -4.65
N VAL A 118 -3.68 -12.57 -5.35
CA VAL A 118 -3.53 -12.40 -6.79
C VAL A 118 -2.29 -11.59 -7.09
N ILE A 119 -2.17 -10.44 -6.45
CA ILE A 119 -1.00 -9.55 -6.47
C ILE A 119 -1.07 -8.60 -5.29
N ASP A 120 -0.01 -8.47 -4.52
CA ASP A 120 0.05 -7.56 -3.39
C ASP A 120 0.39 -6.14 -3.87
N CYS A 121 -0.59 -5.23 -3.79
CA CYS A 121 -0.42 -3.85 -4.23
C CYS A 121 0.46 -3.01 -3.30
N ASN A 122 0.78 -3.47 -2.09
CA ASN A 122 1.76 -2.82 -1.22
C ASN A 122 3.16 -3.49 -1.31
N ARG A 123 3.51 -4.04 -2.48
CA ARG A 123 4.83 -4.61 -2.76
C ARG A 123 5.41 -4.07 -4.05
N TRP A 124 6.73 -3.89 -4.08
CA TRP A 124 7.43 -3.45 -5.29
C TRP A 124 7.40 -4.52 -6.37
N PRO A 125 7.19 -4.15 -7.63
CA PRO A 125 7.42 -5.05 -8.76
C PRO A 125 8.83 -5.67 -8.68
N GLY A 126 8.89 -7.01 -8.78
CA GLY A 126 10.14 -7.77 -8.68
C GLY A 126 10.43 -8.37 -7.30
N GLN A 127 9.70 -8.01 -6.26
CA GLN A 127 9.82 -8.68 -4.96
C GLN A 127 9.18 -10.07 -4.98
N GLY A 128 9.77 -11.00 -4.23
CA GLY A 128 9.33 -12.40 -4.20
C GLY A 128 7.94 -12.62 -3.58
N ASP A 129 7.47 -11.67 -2.76
CA ASP A 129 6.17 -11.69 -2.10
C ASP A 129 5.11 -10.81 -2.79
N LEU A 130 5.44 -10.21 -3.95
CA LEU A 130 4.47 -9.53 -4.81
C LEU A 130 3.33 -10.46 -5.23
N VAL A 131 3.66 -11.71 -5.55
CA VAL A 131 2.71 -12.78 -5.89
C VAL A 131 3.11 -14.02 -5.09
N PRO A 132 2.68 -14.12 -3.82
CA PRO A 132 3.21 -15.11 -2.91
C PRO A 132 2.75 -16.53 -3.26
N PRO A 133 3.65 -17.51 -3.41
CA PRO A 133 3.28 -18.91 -3.58
C PRO A 133 2.85 -19.58 -2.26
N ILE A 134 3.17 -18.95 -1.13
CA ILE A 134 2.76 -19.35 0.23
C ILE A 134 2.45 -18.07 1.01
N SER A 135 1.34 -18.04 1.74
CA SER A 135 0.98 -16.94 2.63
C SER A 135 0.53 -17.49 3.98
N ASP A 136 1.19 -17.06 5.05
CA ASP A 136 0.96 -17.54 6.43
C ASP A 136 0.78 -19.08 6.49
N GLY A 137 1.76 -19.80 5.97
CA GLY A 137 1.78 -21.26 5.93
C GLY A 137 0.81 -21.92 4.95
N THR A 138 -0.08 -21.16 4.31
CA THR A 138 -1.06 -21.67 3.34
C THR A 138 -0.47 -21.64 1.93
N PRO A 139 -0.35 -22.78 1.23
CA PRO A 139 0.05 -22.80 -0.17
C PRO A 139 -0.97 -22.10 -1.07
N VAL A 140 -0.49 -21.38 -2.09
CA VAL A 140 -1.29 -20.76 -3.15
C VAL A 140 -0.88 -21.42 -4.49
N PRO A 141 -1.47 -22.58 -4.84
CA PRO A 141 -0.98 -23.41 -5.94
C PRO A 141 -0.86 -22.70 -7.29
N ALA A 142 -1.81 -21.81 -7.61
CA ALA A 142 -1.78 -21.06 -8.86
C ALA A 142 -0.69 -19.98 -8.91
N ASN A 143 0.02 -19.73 -7.81
CA ASN A 143 1.16 -18.84 -7.76
C ASN A 143 2.50 -19.57 -7.84
N ALA A 144 2.48 -20.91 -7.81
CA ALA A 144 3.68 -21.72 -7.95
C ALA A 144 4.10 -21.80 -9.42
N GLY A 145 5.40 -21.54 -9.70
CA GLY A 145 5.97 -21.71 -11.03
C GLY A 145 5.50 -20.72 -12.10
N LEU A 146 5.00 -19.55 -11.70
CA LEU A 146 4.63 -18.48 -12.63
C LEU A 146 5.82 -18.04 -13.47
N THR A 147 5.56 -17.78 -14.76
CA THR A 147 6.52 -17.13 -15.63
C THR A 147 6.56 -15.62 -15.36
N ALA A 148 7.64 -14.95 -15.79
CA ALA A 148 7.71 -13.49 -15.74
C ALA A 148 6.53 -12.82 -16.47
N ARG A 149 6.00 -13.46 -17.51
CA ARG A 149 4.83 -12.98 -18.26
C ARG A 149 3.57 -13.05 -17.41
N ASP A 150 3.33 -14.12 -16.67
CA ASP A 150 2.17 -14.27 -15.81
C ASP A 150 2.16 -13.21 -14.69
N VAL A 151 3.33 -12.92 -14.12
CA VAL A 151 3.48 -11.84 -13.12
C VAL A 151 3.23 -10.48 -13.75
N GLN A 152 3.77 -10.22 -14.95
CA GLN A 152 3.56 -8.97 -15.67
C GLN A 152 2.08 -8.74 -16.02
N ASP A 153 1.37 -9.78 -16.44
CA ASP A 153 -0.07 -9.68 -16.73
C ASP A 153 -0.87 -9.27 -15.48
N ARG A 154 -0.46 -9.68 -14.28
CA ARG A 154 -1.06 -9.22 -13.00
C ARG A 154 -0.69 -7.78 -12.67
N ILE A 155 0.58 -7.40 -12.88
CA ILE A 155 1.03 -6.02 -12.71
C ILE A 155 0.22 -5.09 -13.62
N ASP A 156 0.12 -5.41 -14.89
CA ASP A 156 -0.56 -4.58 -15.89
C ASP A 156 -2.07 -4.49 -15.65
N ALA A 157 -2.69 -5.56 -15.15
CA ALA A 157 -4.12 -5.65 -14.96
C ALA A 157 -4.61 -5.03 -13.64
N ILE A 158 -3.80 -5.07 -12.58
CA ILE A 158 -4.28 -4.78 -11.22
C ILE A 158 -3.36 -3.76 -10.53
N HIS A 159 -2.07 -4.06 -10.39
CA HIS A 159 -1.13 -3.23 -9.64
C HIS A 159 -0.95 -1.85 -10.29
N SER A 160 -0.59 -1.81 -11.57
CA SER A 160 -0.35 -0.56 -12.28
C SER A 160 -1.58 0.35 -12.37
N PRO A 161 -2.80 -0.14 -12.69
CA PRO A 161 -4.01 0.69 -12.68
C PRO A 161 -4.32 1.27 -11.29
N TYR A 162 -4.14 0.50 -10.22
CA TYR A 162 -4.35 0.96 -8.85
C TYR A 162 -3.42 2.13 -8.50
N HIS A 163 -2.12 1.96 -8.72
CA HIS A 163 -1.15 3.00 -8.41
C HIS A 163 -1.21 4.21 -9.36
N ALA A 164 -1.57 4.00 -10.62
CA ALA A 164 -1.84 5.08 -11.55
C ALA A 164 -3.02 5.95 -11.06
N ARG A 165 -4.05 5.30 -10.49
CA ARG A 165 -5.21 6.01 -9.95
C ARG A 165 -4.87 6.83 -8.71
N ILE A 166 -4.10 6.28 -7.77
CA ILE A 166 -3.60 7.03 -6.60
C ILE A 166 -2.79 8.25 -7.08
N ALA A 167 -1.86 8.04 -8.01
CA ALA A 167 -1.04 9.11 -8.54
C ALA A 167 -1.89 10.23 -9.15
N ALA A 168 -2.88 9.88 -9.99
CA ALA A 168 -3.77 10.85 -10.63
C ALA A 168 -4.58 11.68 -9.60
N VAL A 169 -5.12 11.04 -8.55
CA VAL A 169 -5.82 11.73 -7.47
C VAL A 169 -4.90 12.69 -6.71
N LEU A 170 -3.67 12.28 -6.43
CA LEU A 170 -2.71 13.13 -5.73
C LEU A 170 -2.22 14.30 -6.61
N ASP A 171 -2.00 14.06 -7.90
CA ASP A 171 -1.59 15.10 -8.86
C ASP A 171 -2.67 16.19 -9.01
N ASP A 172 -3.92 15.77 -9.11
CA ASP A 172 -5.06 16.69 -9.19
C ASP A 172 -5.18 17.55 -7.91
N ARG A 173 -4.99 16.96 -6.74
CA ARG A 173 -5.02 17.65 -5.45
C ARG A 173 -3.78 18.49 -5.16
N GLY A 174 -2.63 18.15 -5.73
CA GLY A 174 -1.38 18.92 -5.61
C GLY A 174 -1.49 20.34 -6.15
N SER A 175 -2.49 20.63 -7.01
CA SER A 175 -2.81 21.95 -7.52
C SER A 175 -3.70 22.78 -6.57
N GLY A 176 -4.13 22.21 -5.45
CA GLY A 176 -5.06 22.82 -4.50
C GLY A 176 -4.38 23.75 -3.48
N PRO A 177 -5.19 24.49 -2.69
CA PRO A 177 -4.70 25.47 -1.71
C PRO A 177 -4.04 24.83 -0.46
N ARG A 178 -4.21 23.53 -0.26
CA ARG A 178 -3.61 22.75 0.83
C ARG A 178 -2.92 21.52 0.26
N PRO A 179 -1.70 21.17 0.73
CA PRO A 179 -1.04 19.95 0.34
C PRO A 179 -1.92 18.73 0.65
N ALA A 180 -1.94 17.76 -0.25
CA ALA A 180 -2.56 16.48 0.03
C ALA A 180 -1.77 15.75 1.12
N THR A 181 -2.46 14.92 1.91
CA THR A 181 -1.84 13.96 2.82
C THR A 181 -2.34 12.56 2.47
N VAL A 182 -1.49 11.56 2.59
CA VAL A 182 -1.85 10.16 2.32
C VAL A 182 -2.18 9.44 3.62
N VAL A 183 -3.36 8.82 3.70
CA VAL A 183 -3.75 7.97 4.83
C VAL A 183 -3.97 6.55 4.32
N SER A 184 -3.01 5.67 4.58
CA SER A 184 -3.10 4.25 4.26
C SER A 184 -3.81 3.49 5.38
N VAL A 185 -4.79 2.64 5.01
CA VAL A 185 -5.64 1.94 5.97
C VAL A 185 -5.50 0.44 5.79
N HIS A 186 -4.96 -0.22 6.81
CA HIS A 186 -4.73 -1.65 6.89
C HIS A 186 -5.36 -2.28 8.11
N SER A 187 -5.35 -3.60 8.19
CA SER A 187 -5.67 -4.33 9.41
C SER A 187 -4.79 -5.56 9.60
N PHE A 188 -4.54 -5.91 10.85
CA PHE A 188 -3.69 -7.04 11.23
C PHE A 188 -4.41 -8.03 12.16
N THR A 189 -3.88 -9.25 12.23
CA THR A 189 -4.42 -10.33 13.06
C THR A 189 -4.08 -10.13 14.54
N PRO A 190 -4.98 -10.51 15.51
CA PRO A 190 -4.73 -10.42 16.94
C PRO A 190 -3.61 -11.35 17.45
N ALA A 191 -3.23 -12.33 16.63
CA ALA A 191 -2.11 -13.22 16.88
C ALA A 191 -1.46 -13.65 15.58
N MET A 192 -0.16 -13.94 15.58
CA MET A 192 0.58 -14.48 14.45
C MET A 192 1.70 -15.40 14.92
N ASN A 193 1.87 -16.55 14.27
CA ASN A 193 2.87 -17.56 14.64
C ASN A 193 2.81 -17.96 16.13
N GLY A 194 1.59 -18.03 16.70
CA GLY A 194 1.38 -18.36 18.12
C GLY A 194 1.64 -17.23 19.11
N ALA A 195 2.13 -16.07 18.65
CA ALA A 195 2.35 -14.89 19.50
C ALA A 195 1.15 -13.94 19.44
N ALA A 196 0.68 -13.50 20.62
CA ALA A 196 -0.37 -12.49 20.71
C ALA A 196 0.17 -11.11 20.30
N ARG A 197 -0.69 -10.33 19.63
CA ARG A 197 -0.45 -8.95 19.22
C ARG A 197 -1.36 -8.04 20.06
N PRO A 198 -0.83 -7.41 21.13
CA PRO A 198 -1.66 -6.70 22.11
C PRO A 198 -2.21 -5.37 21.59
N TRP A 199 -1.59 -4.79 20.57
CA TRP A 199 -1.96 -3.48 20.04
C TRP A 199 -3.36 -3.50 19.44
N HIS A 200 -4.11 -2.43 19.71
CA HIS A 200 -5.41 -2.21 19.08
C HIS A 200 -5.26 -1.47 17.74
N VAL A 201 -4.36 -0.49 17.73
CA VAL A 201 -4.00 0.30 16.54
C VAL A 201 -2.49 0.45 16.48
N GLY A 202 -1.91 0.28 15.31
CA GLY A 202 -0.53 0.62 15.00
C GLY A 202 -0.47 1.87 14.11
N VAL A 203 0.56 2.66 14.30
CA VAL A 203 0.96 3.73 13.39
C VAL A 203 2.33 3.38 12.85
N LEU A 204 2.42 3.21 11.53
CA LEU A 204 3.68 2.89 10.85
C LEU A 204 4.24 4.16 10.22
N HIS A 205 5.53 4.42 10.42
CA HIS A 205 6.19 5.60 9.89
C HIS A 205 7.71 5.43 9.79
N GLY A 206 8.33 6.18 8.88
CA GLY A 206 9.79 6.28 8.74
C GLY A 206 10.43 7.36 9.63
N GLY A 207 9.66 8.01 10.51
CA GLY A 207 10.13 9.10 11.35
C GLY A 207 10.09 10.48 10.69
N ASP A 208 9.57 10.59 9.48
CA ASP A 208 9.59 11.80 8.63
C ASP A 208 8.19 12.45 8.45
N SER A 209 7.14 11.90 9.07
CA SER A 209 5.76 12.39 8.95
C SER A 209 5.25 13.07 10.24
N PRO A 210 5.04 14.39 10.24
CA PRO A 210 4.38 15.11 11.34
C PRO A 210 2.97 14.58 11.63
N LEU A 211 2.20 14.19 10.60
CA LEU A 211 0.85 13.62 10.77
C LEU A 211 0.92 12.30 11.55
N SER A 212 1.83 11.40 11.18
CA SER A 212 2.00 10.12 11.87
C SER A 212 2.37 10.31 13.34
N HIS A 213 3.31 11.21 13.65
CA HIS A 213 3.70 11.51 15.03
C HIS A 213 2.57 12.13 15.84
N ARG A 214 1.81 13.06 15.25
CA ARG A 214 0.65 13.66 15.91
C ARG A 214 -0.43 12.63 16.18
N MET A 215 -0.76 11.79 15.20
CA MET A 215 -1.74 10.71 15.38
C MET A 215 -1.31 9.70 16.43
N LEU A 216 -0.03 9.31 16.44
CA LEU A 216 0.53 8.40 17.45
C LEU A 216 0.35 8.99 18.86
N ALA A 217 0.71 10.26 19.06
CA ALA A 217 0.55 10.93 20.35
C ALA A 217 -0.92 11.01 20.81
N MET A 218 -1.84 11.32 19.89
CA MET A 218 -3.27 11.40 20.19
C MET A 218 -3.88 10.03 20.52
N LEU A 219 -3.50 9.00 19.78
CA LEU A 219 -3.95 7.62 20.02
C LEU A 219 -3.42 7.10 21.35
N MET A 220 -2.15 7.37 21.69
CA MET A 220 -1.55 6.98 22.97
C MET A 220 -2.19 7.69 24.18
N ALA A 221 -2.81 8.85 23.99
CA ALA A 221 -3.53 9.59 25.01
C ALA A 221 -4.98 9.12 25.19
N GLU A 222 -5.48 8.24 24.32
CA GLU A 222 -6.87 7.73 24.40
C GLU A 222 -6.95 6.58 25.41
N ASP A 223 -7.82 6.75 26.42
CA ASP A 223 -7.99 5.78 27.49
C ASP A 223 -8.43 4.39 26.96
N GLY A 224 -7.77 3.35 27.44
CA GLY A 224 -8.09 1.96 27.11
C GLY A 224 -7.59 1.51 25.72
N LEU A 225 -6.86 2.36 24.99
CA LEU A 225 -6.27 2.00 23.70
C LEU A 225 -4.81 1.55 23.89
N VAL A 226 -4.46 0.38 23.40
CA VAL A 226 -3.07 -0.08 23.31
C VAL A 226 -2.56 0.23 21.92
N VAL A 227 -1.60 1.14 21.81
CA VAL A 227 -1.10 1.67 20.55
C VAL A 227 0.31 1.16 20.26
N GLY A 228 0.55 0.79 19.03
CA GLY A 228 1.85 0.37 18.51
C GLY A 228 2.54 1.48 17.74
N ASP A 229 3.72 1.88 18.20
CA ASP A 229 4.64 2.70 17.43
C ASP A 229 5.49 1.76 16.56
N ASN A 230 5.29 1.79 15.24
CA ASN A 230 5.87 0.82 14.32
C ASN A 230 5.62 -0.63 14.76
N GLN A 231 4.39 -0.93 15.19
CA GLN A 231 3.93 -2.25 15.59
C GLN A 231 2.51 -2.51 15.07
N PRO A 232 2.19 -3.73 14.64
CA PRO A 232 2.99 -4.96 14.66
C PRO A 232 4.02 -5.04 13.53
N TYR A 233 4.07 -4.06 12.66
CA TYR A 233 5.02 -3.93 11.56
C TYR A 233 5.69 -2.56 11.64
N ALA A 234 6.83 -2.40 10.99
CA ALA A 234 7.45 -1.11 10.74
C ALA A 234 7.38 -0.80 9.24
N LEU A 235 7.19 0.46 8.88
CA LEU A 235 7.34 0.89 7.50
C LEU A 235 8.74 0.52 7.01
N CYS A 236 8.84 -0.26 5.96
CA CYS A 236 10.09 -0.84 5.50
C CYS A 236 10.26 -0.76 3.98
N GLU A 237 11.43 -1.15 3.49
CA GLU A 237 11.79 -1.11 2.07
C GLU A 237 10.93 -2.02 1.18
N THR A 238 10.17 -2.96 1.77
CA THR A 238 9.26 -3.82 1.01
C THR A 238 7.91 -3.17 0.73
N ASP A 239 7.49 -2.18 1.54
CA ASP A 239 6.25 -1.45 1.33
C ASP A 239 6.34 -0.56 0.10
N TYR A 240 5.24 -0.46 -0.64
CA TYR A 240 5.20 0.30 -1.89
C TYR A 240 4.40 1.60 -1.78
N THR A 241 3.20 1.53 -1.23
CA THR A 241 2.20 2.60 -1.36
C THR A 241 2.64 3.89 -0.69
N VAL A 242 2.99 3.87 0.59
CA VAL A 242 3.47 5.06 1.31
C VAL A 242 4.82 5.55 0.77
N PRO A 243 5.86 4.70 0.61
CA PRO A 243 7.12 5.13 0.01
C PRO A 243 6.95 5.77 -1.37
N ARG A 244 6.15 5.17 -2.22
CA ARG A 244 5.95 5.63 -3.61
C ARG A 244 5.11 6.91 -3.71
N HIS A 245 4.01 6.97 -2.98
CA HIS A 245 2.99 8.01 -3.19
C HIS A 245 3.05 9.15 -2.18
N ALA A 246 3.61 8.92 -0.99
CA ALA A 246 3.79 9.97 0.01
C ALA A 246 5.26 10.41 0.11
N GLN A 247 6.17 9.55 0.54
CA GLN A 247 7.57 9.91 0.72
C GLN A 247 8.22 10.37 -0.60
N GLY A 248 8.01 9.64 -1.70
CA GLY A 248 8.55 10.02 -3.01
C GLY A 248 7.98 11.33 -3.60
N ARG A 249 6.97 11.91 -2.95
CA ARG A 249 6.35 13.21 -3.30
C ARG A 249 6.52 14.27 -2.21
N GLU A 250 7.23 13.94 -1.13
CA GLU A 250 7.40 14.81 0.05
C GLU A 250 6.05 15.23 0.68
N LEU A 251 5.03 14.34 0.61
CA LEU A 251 3.73 14.54 1.22
C LEU A 251 3.74 13.96 2.64
N ASP A 252 3.01 14.60 3.53
CA ASP A 252 2.72 14.07 4.87
C ASP A 252 1.83 12.83 4.78
N TYR A 253 1.99 11.88 5.68
CA TYR A 253 1.28 10.62 5.61
C TYR A 253 0.97 10.02 6.97
N LEU A 254 0.05 9.06 6.97
CA LEU A 254 -0.30 8.21 8.08
C LEU A 254 -0.55 6.80 7.53
N GLU A 255 0.15 5.81 8.03
CA GLU A 255 -0.18 4.42 7.78
C GLU A 255 -0.75 3.78 9.04
N LEU A 256 -2.00 3.36 8.95
CA LEU A 256 -2.77 2.80 10.06
C LEU A 256 -2.89 1.29 9.91
N GLU A 257 -2.56 0.60 10.98
CA GLU A 257 -2.83 -0.83 11.18
C GLU A 257 -3.86 -1.00 12.30
N VAL A 258 -5.06 -1.46 12.00
CA VAL A 258 -6.10 -1.69 13.01
C VAL A 258 -6.27 -3.18 13.24
N ARG A 259 -6.28 -3.61 14.51
CA ARG A 259 -6.47 -5.04 14.81
C ARG A 259 -7.84 -5.50 14.33
N GLN A 260 -7.87 -6.50 13.46
CA GLN A 260 -9.03 -6.89 12.66
C GLN A 260 -10.26 -7.29 13.48
N ASP A 261 -10.08 -7.87 14.68
CA ASP A 261 -11.18 -8.25 15.57
C ASP A 261 -11.97 -7.04 16.09
N LEU A 262 -11.36 -5.85 16.14
CA LEU A 262 -12.00 -4.60 16.53
C LEU A 262 -12.87 -3.98 15.43
N ILE A 263 -12.67 -4.39 14.19
CA ILE A 263 -13.35 -3.90 12.99
C ILE A 263 -13.94 -5.02 12.13
N ALA A 264 -14.14 -6.20 12.73
CA ALA A 264 -14.72 -7.35 12.04
C ALA A 264 -16.20 -7.14 11.71
N ASP A 265 -16.90 -6.29 12.45
CA ASP A 265 -18.32 -5.99 12.29
C ASP A 265 -18.60 -4.49 12.11
N GLU A 266 -19.82 -4.18 11.69
CA GLU A 266 -20.25 -2.80 11.43
C GLU A 266 -20.15 -1.89 12.68
N PRO A 267 -20.59 -2.29 13.89
CA PRO A 267 -20.43 -1.48 15.09
C PRO A 267 -18.97 -1.16 15.45
N GLY A 268 -18.06 -2.12 15.28
CA GLY A 268 -16.62 -1.95 15.52
C GLY A 268 -16.01 -0.96 14.52
N GLN A 269 -16.33 -1.13 13.24
CA GLN A 269 -15.92 -0.22 12.16
C GLN A 269 -16.42 1.21 12.41
N ALA A 270 -17.67 1.37 12.84
CA ALA A 270 -18.24 2.69 13.11
C ALA A 270 -17.56 3.37 14.31
N ARG A 271 -17.31 2.65 15.40
CA ARG A 271 -16.58 3.18 16.58
C ARG A 271 -15.16 3.61 16.21
N MET A 272 -14.42 2.77 15.50
CA MET A 272 -13.04 3.06 15.10
C MET A 272 -13.01 4.23 14.11
N ALA A 273 -13.91 4.27 13.14
CA ALA A 273 -13.99 5.39 12.19
C ALA A 273 -14.30 6.71 12.90
N ALA A 274 -15.20 6.73 13.87
CA ALA A 274 -15.53 7.93 14.64
C ALA A 274 -14.33 8.45 15.44
N LEU A 275 -13.59 7.55 16.09
CA LEU A 275 -12.36 7.87 16.83
C LEU A 275 -11.29 8.48 15.90
N LEU A 276 -10.93 7.77 14.84
CA LEU A 276 -9.89 8.19 13.91
C LEU A 276 -10.27 9.48 13.17
N ALA A 277 -11.54 9.62 12.76
CA ALA A 277 -12.01 10.84 12.09
C ALA A 277 -12.00 12.07 13.01
N LYS A 278 -12.30 11.90 14.31
CA LYS A 278 -12.16 12.98 15.32
C LYS A 278 -10.72 13.51 15.36
N MET A 279 -9.74 12.59 15.35
CA MET A 279 -8.31 12.92 15.44
C MET A 279 -7.77 13.53 14.13
N LEU A 280 -8.21 13.01 12.98
CA LEU A 280 -7.77 13.52 11.67
C LEU A 280 -8.33 14.90 11.29
N ARG A 281 -9.36 15.41 12.00
CA ARG A 281 -9.88 16.76 11.79
C ARG A 281 -9.10 17.85 12.53
N THR A 282 -8.24 17.48 13.46
CA THR A 282 -7.40 18.39 14.26
C THR A 282 -6.04 18.60 13.59
#